data_407eafc17b8c8747318ac72580c4864c
#
_entry.id   407eafc17b8c8747318ac72580c4864c
#
_cell.length_a   1.000
_cell.length_b   1.000
_cell.length_c   1.000
_cell.angle_alpha   90.00
_cell.angle_beta   90.00
_cell.angle_gamma   90.00
#
_symmetry.space_group_name_H-M   'P 1'
#
loop_
_entity.id
_entity.type
_entity.pdbx_description
1 polymer ?
#
loop_
_entity_poly.entity_id
_entity_poly.type
_entity_poly.pdbx_seq_one_letter_code
_entity_poly.pdbx_strand_id
1 'polypeptide(L)'
;MAPWLLVVSIGITVATAVLGTLNAILATVRLAPAEAMRPAAPGRYRRTVIERLGITRISPALRMILRNMERRPLRTGLSIGGVAASVAIVVMGNFFSDAIGYVVDSQFNVAMRSDVVVWMIEPTGNSALHEVARLPGVTAVESGRDVAVRFVNGHLRERSSIRGSTRQAELTRIVDQNNHVASRMDGDGLVMTDRLADKLGLRIGDMVQVDVLEGQQRTLTVPLTMTVREMMGLNAYMERRTLNRLLQEGDQSTWFAVSVERGTEAALLEASKQLPRVVGVFSKASLLRNMQETTARNIRIMSTVLTIFAIVIAVGVVYNNARIALAERTWELASLRVLGFTRAEVSGLLLGEMAIGIAIALPVGMALGYGLVHQVSGLVSTDQFLLPVVIEPSTYAWAGIAVLVSGLASALVVRRRIDKLDMVAALKTRE
;
A
#
# COMPACT_ATOMS: atom_id res chain seq x y z
N MET A 1 -21.06 -6.43 7.76
CA MET A 1 -20.18 -5.65 8.68
C MET A 1 -20.49 -6.09 10.10
N ALA A 2 -19.48 -6.36 10.92
CA ALA A 2 -19.69 -6.77 12.29
C ALA A 2 -20.23 -5.57 13.11
N PRO A 3 -21.39 -5.67 13.79
CA PRO A 3 -22.04 -4.55 14.47
C PRO A 3 -21.17 -3.91 15.57
N TRP A 4 -20.21 -4.66 16.13
CA TRP A 4 -19.29 -4.15 17.13
C TRP A 4 -18.34 -3.04 16.58
N LEU A 5 -17.99 -3.07 15.29
CA LEU A 5 -17.17 -2.03 14.65
C LEU A 5 -17.88 -0.67 14.64
N LEU A 6 -19.20 -0.66 14.44
CA LEU A 6 -20.00 0.57 14.53
C LEU A 6 -20.02 1.13 15.95
N VAL A 7 -20.19 0.26 16.94
CA VAL A 7 -20.19 0.66 18.36
C VAL A 7 -18.84 1.24 18.76
N VAL A 8 -17.74 0.59 18.38
CA VAL A 8 -16.37 1.08 18.65
C VAL A 8 -16.11 2.42 17.95
N SER A 9 -16.51 2.56 16.69
CA SER A 9 -16.36 3.79 15.92
C SER A 9 -17.13 4.96 16.55
N ILE A 10 -18.39 4.74 16.92
CA ILE A 10 -19.21 5.73 17.62
C ILE A 10 -18.58 6.06 18.99
N GLY A 11 -18.15 5.05 19.75
CA GLY A 11 -17.50 5.22 21.04
C GLY A 11 -16.23 6.09 20.97
N ILE A 12 -15.36 5.84 19.99
CA ILE A 12 -14.14 6.66 19.75
C ILE A 12 -14.53 8.09 19.37
N THR A 13 -15.54 8.26 18.51
CA THR A 13 -16.00 9.59 18.09
C THR A 13 -16.56 10.40 19.26
N VAL A 14 -17.38 9.79 20.07
CA VAL A 14 -17.95 10.44 21.28
C VAL A 14 -16.84 10.73 22.29
N ALA A 15 -15.96 9.79 22.56
CA ALA A 15 -14.86 9.98 23.50
C ALA A 15 -13.92 11.13 23.06
N THR A 16 -13.55 11.21 21.79
CA THR A 16 -12.73 12.32 21.26
C THR A 16 -13.46 13.66 21.34
N ALA A 17 -14.75 13.71 21.05
CA ALA A 17 -15.55 14.92 21.17
C ALA A 17 -15.65 15.39 22.63
N VAL A 18 -15.93 14.47 23.56
CA VAL A 18 -16.02 14.77 25.00
C VAL A 18 -14.67 15.22 25.56
N LEU A 19 -13.57 14.54 25.25
CA LEU A 19 -12.23 14.90 25.70
C LEU A 19 -11.79 16.28 25.18
N GLY A 20 -12.11 16.57 23.91
CA GLY A 20 -11.82 17.87 23.30
C GLY A 20 -12.59 19.03 23.95
N THR A 21 -13.90 18.83 24.17
CA THR A 21 -14.75 19.85 24.81
C THR A 21 -14.48 20.00 26.30
N LEU A 22 -14.23 18.89 27.01
CA LEU A 22 -13.93 18.91 28.44
C LEU A 22 -12.67 19.70 28.75
N ASN A 23 -11.63 19.52 27.95
CA ASN A 23 -10.38 20.26 28.10
C ASN A 23 -10.58 21.78 27.89
N ALA A 24 -11.39 22.19 26.92
CA ALA A 24 -11.73 23.58 26.68
C ALA A 24 -12.56 24.18 27.83
N ILE A 25 -13.54 23.41 28.34
CA ILE A 25 -14.40 23.83 29.47
C ILE A 25 -13.54 23.96 30.74
N LEU A 26 -12.70 22.98 31.08
CA LEU A 26 -11.84 23.03 32.26
C LEU A 26 -10.83 24.17 32.19
N ALA A 27 -10.28 24.47 31.00
CA ALA A 27 -9.41 25.61 30.81
C ALA A 27 -10.13 26.96 31.09
N THR A 28 -11.41 27.06 30.68
CA THR A 28 -12.22 28.27 30.89
C THR A 28 -12.69 28.41 32.33
N VAL A 29 -13.13 27.32 32.96
CA VAL A 29 -13.63 27.32 34.36
C VAL A 29 -12.51 27.61 35.36
N ARG A 30 -11.26 27.21 35.05
CA ARG A 30 -10.10 27.51 35.93
C ARG A 30 -9.58 28.93 35.82
N LEU A 31 -10.03 29.75 34.86
CA LEU A 31 -9.69 31.14 34.74
C LEU A 31 -10.42 31.96 35.84
N ALA A 32 -9.67 32.60 36.73
CA ALA A 32 -10.24 33.54 37.68
C ALA A 32 -10.93 34.71 36.93
N PRO A 33 -12.16 35.11 37.31
CA PRO A 33 -12.88 36.21 36.65
C PRO A 33 -12.07 37.49 36.48
N ALA A 34 -11.23 37.82 37.45
CA ALA A 34 -10.33 38.97 37.43
C ALA A 34 -9.19 38.85 36.38
N GLU A 35 -8.81 37.62 36.03
CA GLU A 35 -7.77 37.37 35.03
C GLU A 35 -8.37 37.34 33.61
N ALA A 36 -9.63 36.89 33.48
CA ALA A 36 -10.36 36.93 32.23
C ALA A 36 -10.67 38.37 31.74
N MET A 37 -10.76 39.33 32.63
CA MET A 37 -11.01 40.75 32.33
C MET A 37 -9.71 41.54 32.10
N ARG A 38 -8.53 40.99 32.32
CA ARG A 38 -7.27 41.67 32.00
C ARG A 38 -6.99 41.64 30.49
N PRO A 39 -6.59 42.80 29.92
CA PRO A 39 -6.09 42.82 28.54
C PRO A 39 -4.92 41.84 28.41
N ALA A 40 -4.88 41.10 27.30
CA ALA A 40 -3.80 40.15 27.04
C ALA A 40 -2.44 40.82 27.17
N ALA A 41 -1.56 40.28 28.02
CA ALA A 41 -0.24 40.82 28.22
C ALA A 41 0.54 40.92 26.90
N PRO A 42 1.32 42.00 26.67
CA PRO A 42 2.09 42.13 25.44
C PRO A 42 3.04 40.95 25.29
N GLY A 43 3.02 40.31 24.11
CA GLY A 43 3.77 39.10 23.85
C GLY A 43 5.27 39.32 24.01
N ARG A 44 5.94 38.50 24.83
CA ARG A 44 7.41 38.53 25.01
C ARG A 44 8.10 38.21 23.68
N TYR A 45 9.05 39.04 23.28
CA TYR A 45 9.88 38.83 22.10
C TYR A 45 10.80 37.62 22.34
N ARG A 46 10.60 36.55 21.58
CA ARG A 46 11.53 35.39 21.52
C ARG A 46 12.05 35.27 20.09
N ARG A 47 13.34 34.97 19.94
CA ARG A 47 13.95 34.69 18.65
C ARG A 47 13.33 33.37 18.09
N THR A 48 12.95 33.38 16.82
CA THR A 48 12.44 32.18 16.13
C THR A 48 13.52 31.09 16.02
N VAL A 49 13.14 29.82 15.89
CA VAL A 49 14.08 28.70 15.69
C VAL A 49 14.98 28.97 14.49
N ILE A 50 14.44 29.53 13.41
CA ILE A 50 15.18 29.84 12.17
C ILE A 50 16.21 31.00 12.42
N GLU A 51 15.85 31.98 13.21
CA GLU A 51 16.79 33.03 13.61
C GLU A 51 17.93 32.49 14.49
N ARG A 52 17.68 31.46 15.29
CA ARG A 52 18.71 30.73 16.07
C ARG A 52 19.65 29.92 15.20
N LEU A 53 19.16 29.42 14.04
CA LEU A 53 19.96 28.69 13.04
C LEU A 53 20.79 29.64 12.15
N GLY A 54 20.79 30.96 12.41
CA GLY A 54 21.64 31.93 11.71
C GLY A 54 21.14 32.35 10.33
N ILE A 55 19.92 31.97 9.92
CA ILE A 55 19.34 32.38 8.64
C ILE A 55 18.74 33.78 8.81
N THR A 56 19.51 34.81 8.47
CA THR A 56 19.13 36.22 8.67
C THR A 56 18.44 36.85 7.45
N ARG A 57 18.61 36.27 6.24
CA ARG A 57 18.04 36.79 4.98
C ARG A 57 16.63 36.27 4.71
N ILE A 58 15.69 36.52 5.62
CA ILE A 58 14.29 36.13 5.46
C ILE A 58 13.43 37.40 5.30
N SER A 59 12.45 37.37 4.40
CA SER A 59 11.52 38.49 4.25
C SER A 59 10.78 38.79 5.54
N PRO A 60 10.47 40.07 5.84
CA PRO A 60 9.74 40.43 7.06
C PRO A 60 8.40 39.68 7.21
N ALA A 61 7.70 39.47 6.12
CA ALA A 61 6.44 38.72 6.09
C ALA A 61 6.62 37.25 6.52
N LEU A 62 7.62 36.56 5.97
CA LEU A 62 7.92 35.16 6.34
C LEU A 62 8.33 35.03 7.79
N ARG A 63 9.13 35.99 8.31
CA ARG A 63 9.53 36.06 9.75
C ARG A 63 8.31 36.22 10.65
N MET A 64 7.34 37.01 10.24
CA MET A 64 6.09 37.25 10.97
C MET A 64 5.22 36.00 11.03
N ILE A 65 5.13 35.25 9.90
CA ILE A 65 4.41 33.98 9.80
C ILE A 65 5.03 32.94 10.73
N LEU A 66 6.34 32.72 10.63
CA LEU A 66 7.06 31.72 11.44
C LEU A 66 6.95 32.01 12.95
N ARG A 67 7.09 33.25 13.34
CA ARG A 67 6.90 33.67 14.73
C ARG A 67 5.49 33.37 15.23
N ASN A 68 4.53 33.54 14.39
CA ASN A 68 3.14 33.29 14.70
C ASN A 68 2.87 31.79 14.91
N MET A 69 3.44 30.93 14.06
CA MET A 69 3.39 29.47 14.22
C MET A 69 4.05 28.99 15.50
N GLU A 70 5.19 29.61 15.88
CA GLU A 70 5.93 29.27 17.12
C GLU A 70 5.24 29.75 18.38
N ARG A 71 4.41 30.80 18.32
CA ARG A 71 3.66 31.33 19.50
C ARG A 71 2.60 30.32 19.99
N ARG A 72 2.04 29.49 19.12
CA ARG A 72 0.98 28.53 19.45
C ARG A 72 1.32 27.14 18.92
N PRO A 73 2.38 26.49 19.46
CA PRO A 73 2.95 25.28 18.86
C PRO A 73 1.98 24.11 18.84
N LEU A 74 1.16 23.94 19.88
CA LEU A 74 0.17 22.86 19.95
C LEU A 74 -0.89 22.98 18.84
N ARG A 75 -1.40 24.18 18.61
CA ARG A 75 -2.38 24.44 17.57
C ARG A 75 -1.79 24.21 16.17
N THR A 76 -0.60 24.78 15.93
CA THR A 76 0.12 24.59 14.67
C THR A 76 0.42 23.11 14.44
N GLY A 77 0.87 22.41 15.48
CA GLY A 77 1.14 20.97 15.41
C GLY A 77 -0.11 20.13 15.10
N LEU A 78 -1.25 20.44 15.74
CA LEU A 78 -2.53 19.76 15.46
C LEU A 78 -3.04 20.04 14.04
N SER A 79 -2.85 21.28 13.56
CA SER A 79 -3.19 21.63 12.18
C SER A 79 -2.34 20.87 11.16
N ILE A 80 -1.02 20.89 11.34
CA ILE A 80 -0.09 20.12 10.48
C ILE A 80 -0.39 18.63 10.57
N GLY A 81 -0.63 18.10 11.78
CA GLY A 81 -0.98 16.72 12.03
C GLY A 81 -2.28 16.29 11.33
N GLY A 82 -3.32 17.14 11.36
CA GLY A 82 -4.58 16.87 10.68
C GLY A 82 -4.44 16.80 9.14
N VAL A 83 -3.67 17.73 8.56
CA VAL A 83 -3.36 17.70 7.11
C VAL A 83 -2.44 16.52 6.78
N ALA A 84 -1.43 16.24 7.62
CA ALA A 84 -0.56 15.08 7.44
C ALA A 84 -1.32 13.75 7.51
N ALA A 85 -2.29 13.64 8.43
CA ALA A 85 -3.18 12.47 8.49
C ALA A 85 -4.00 12.29 7.21
N SER A 86 -4.48 13.38 6.59
CA SER A 86 -5.18 13.31 5.30
C SER A 86 -4.26 12.78 4.19
N VAL A 87 -3.00 13.25 4.12
CA VAL A 87 -2.00 12.72 3.17
C VAL A 87 -1.78 11.23 3.42
N ALA A 88 -1.60 10.81 4.69
CA ALA A 88 -1.37 9.43 5.07
C ALA A 88 -2.53 8.51 4.68
N ILE A 89 -3.79 8.97 4.79
CA ILE A 89 -4.98 8.23 4.37
C ILE A 89 -4.99 8.05 2.84
N VAL A 90 -4.62 9.07 2.05
CA VAL A 90 -4.53 8.93 0.58
C VAL A 90 -3.46 7.92 0.19
N VAL A 91 -2.27 8.00 0.80
CA VAL A 91 -1.18 7.05 0.57
C VAL A 91 -1.62 5.63 0.90
N MET A 92 -2.24 5.42 2.06
CA MET A 92 -2.75 4.11 2.47
C MET A 92 -3.86 3.60 1.54
N GLY A 93 -4.77 4.48 1.09
CA GLY A 93 -5.87 4.10 0.19
C GLY A 93 -5.39 3.61 -1.17
N ASN A 94 -4.33 4.20 -1.71
CA ASN A 94 -3.77 3.81 -3.00
C ASN A 94 -2.74 2.67 -2.89
N PHE A 95 -2.14 2.45 -1.73
CA PHE A 95 -1.18 1.37 -1.49
C PHE A 95 -1.68 -0.02 -1.93
N PHE A 96 -2.94 -0.36 -1.67
CA PHE A 96 -3.49 -1.65 -2.10
C PHE A 96 -3.47 -1.82 -3.62
N SER A 97 -3.69 -0.73 -4.37
CA SER A 97 -3.59 -0.76 -5.83
C SER A 97 -2.16 -1.01 -6.30
N ASP A 98 -1.20 -0.31 -5.68
CA ASP A 98 0.22 -0.43 -6.02
C ASP A 98 0.75 -1.82 -5.66
N ALA A 99 0.45 -2.31 -4.45
CA ALA A 99 0.91 -3.60 -3.97
C ALA A 99 0.34 -4.76 -4.80
N ILE A 100 -0.97 -4.73 -5.14
CA ILE A 100 -1.57 -5.77 -5.98
C ILE A 100 -1.06 -5.67 -7.41
N GLY A 101 -0.89 -4.45 -7.94
CA GLY A 101 -0.26 -4.22 -9.24
C GLY A 101 1.12 -4.86 -9.31
N TYR A 102 1.94 -4.63 -8.29
CA TYR A 102 3.28 -5.22 -8.19
C TYR A 102 3.24 -6.77 -8.11
N VAL A 103 2.34 -7.34 -7.29
CA VAL A 103 2.18 -8.80 -7.18
C VAL A 103 1.75 -9.40 -8.53
N VAL A 104 0.81 -8.77 -9.22
CA VAL A 104 0.34 -9.20 -10.54
C VAL A 104 1.47 -9.13 -11.57
N ASP A 105 2.20 -8.02 -11.60
CA ASP A 105 3.34 -7.86 -12.52
C ASP A 105 4.42 -8.89 -12.25
N SER A 106 4.82 -9.08 -11.00
CA SER A 106 5.79 -10.08 -10.59
C SER A 106 5.36 -11.49 -10.97
N GLN A 107 4.11 -11.86 -10.66
CA GLN A 107 3.60 -13.20 -10.91
C GLN A 107 3.42 -13.52 -12.39
N PHE A 108 2.89 -12.57 -13.17
CA PHE A 108 2.51 -12.83 -14.55
C PHE A 108 3.55 -12.38 -15.59
N ASN A 109 4.42 -11.42 -15.28
CA ASN A 109 5.41 -10.94 -16.23
C ASN A 109 6.84 -11.40 -15.90
N VAL A 110 7.15 -11.65 -14.61
CA VAL A 110 8.49 -12.09 -14.20
C VAL A 110 8.53 -13.59 -13.94
N ALA A 111 7.60 -14.14 -13.14
CA ALA A 111 7.57 -15.57 -12.80
C ALA A 111 6.97 -16.41 -13.93
N MET A 112 5.77 -16.08 -14.39
CA MET A 112 5.09 -16.80 -15.47
C MET A 112 5.31 -16.10 -16.81
N ARG A 113 6.33 -16.51 -17.54
CA ARG A 113 6.64 -15.96 -18.87
C ARG A 113 5.89 -16.68 -20.02
N SER A 114 5.32 -17.85 -19.74
CA SER A 114 4.46 -18.55 -20.69
C SER A 114 3.17 -17.77 -20.96
N ASP A 115 2.66 -17.87 -22.18
CA ASP A 115 1.39 -17.28 -22.60
C ASP A 115 0.20 -18.17 -22.23
N VAL A 116 0.42 -19.48 -22.29
CA VAL A 116 -0.61 -20.50 -22.02
C VAL A 116 -0.01 -21.63 -21.17
N VAL A 117 -0.82 -22.20 -20.27
CA VAL A 117 -0.49 -23.44 -19.56
C VAL A 117 -1.55 -24.48 -19.86
N VAL A 118 -1.11 -25.63 -20.37
CA VAL A 118 -1.93 -26.78 -20.67
C VAL A 118 -1.81 -27.81 -19.56
N TRP A 119 -2.92 -28.20 -18.94
CA TRP A 119 -2.96 -29.20 -17.88
C TRP A 119 -3.48 -30.50 -18.39
N MET A 120 -2.81 -31.59 -18.02
CA MET A 120 -3.21 -32.96 -18.37
C MET A 120 -4.02 -33.59 -17.25
N ILE A 121 -4.96 -34.48 -17.63
CA ILE A 121 -5.81 -35.20 -16.67
C ILE A 121 -5.01 -36.22 -15.85
N GLU A 122 -3.99 -36.81 -16.47
CA GLU A 122 -3.10 -37.79 -15.88
C GLU A 122 -1.65 -37.48 -16.23
N PRO A 123 -0.67 -37.94 -15.41
CA PRO A 123 0.74 -37.83 -15.77
C PRO A 123 0.99 -38.49 -17.16
N THR A 124 1.63 -37.75 -18.04
CA THR A 124 1.90 -38.16 -19.42
C THR A 124 3.40 -38.15 -19.70
N GLY A 125 3.84 -39.08 -20.55
CA GLY A 125 5.23 -39.17 -20.98
C GLY A 125 5.63 -38.12 -22.02
N ASN A 126 6.86 -38.18 -22.49
CA ASN A 126 7.45 -37.20 -23.41
C ASN A 126 6.70 -37.08 -24.79
N SER A 127 5.87 -38.05 -25.18
CA SER A 127 5.03 -37.94 -26.40
C SER A 127 4.11 -36.71 -26.32
N ALA A 128 3.54 -36.43 -25.14
CA ALA A 128 2.65 -35.31 -24.97
C ALA A 128 3.39 -33.94 -25.12
N LEU A 129 4.67 -33.86 -24.74
CA LEU A 129 5.49 -32.70 -25.00
C LEU A 129 5.59 -32.39 -26.50
N HIS A 130 5.81 -33.43 -27.31
CA HIS A 130 5.89 -33.29 -28.77
C HIS A 130 4.53 -32.96 -29.40
N GLU A 131 3.44 -33.48 -28.85
CA GLU A 131 2.09 -33.15 -29.29
C GLU A 131 1.76 -31.69 -29.03
N VAL A 132 2.04 -31.19 -27.82
CA VAL A 132 1.85 -29.79 -27.45
C VAL A 132 2.76 -28.89 -28.29
N ALA A 133 4.00 -29.29 -28.54
CA ALA A 133 4.94 -28.51 -29.35
C ALA A 133 4.51 -28.35 -30.83
N ARG A 134 3.62 -29.21 -31.30
CA ARG A 134 3.05 -29.17 -32.69
C ARG A 134 1.78 -28.33 -32.79
N LEU A 135 1.25 -27.83 -31.68
CA LEU A 135 0.07 -26.97 -31.71
C LEU A 135 0.35 -25.65 -32.46
N PRO A 136 -0.68 -25.05 -33.06
CA PRO A 136 -0.52 -23.84 -33.87
C PRO A 136 0.14 -22.70 -33.10
N GLY A 137 1.18 -22.09 -33.68
CA GLY A 137 1.84 -20.91 -33.15
C GLY A 137 2.74 -21.16 -31.96
N VAL A 138 2.99 -22.39 -31.56
CA VAL A 138 3.90 -22.69 -30.43
C VAL A 138 5.34 -22.41 -30.80
N THR A 139 6.03 -21.58 -29.96
CA THR A 139 7.42 -21.20 -30.13
C THR A 139 8.34 -21.89 -29.11
N ALA A 140 7.85 -22.13 -27.90
CA ALA A 140 8.60 -22.82 -26.86
C ALA A 140 7.63 -23.57 -25.92
N VAL A 141 8.10 -24.71 -25.38
CA VAL A 141 7.34 -25.52 -24.43
C VAL A 141 8.25 -25.95 -23.30
N GLU A 142 7.78 -25.79 -22.08
CA GLU A 142 8.37 -26.38 -20.88
C GLU A 142 7.38 -27.32 -20.20
N SER A 143 7.86 -28.45 -19.72
CA SER A 143 7.03 -29.42 -19.03
C SER A 143 7.28 -29.44 -17.54
N GLY A 144 6.24 -29.64 -16.75
CA GLY A 144 6.31 -29.77 -15.32
C GLY A 144 5.45 -30.89 -14.75
N ARG A 145 5.71 -31.24 -13.50
CA ARG A 145 5.02 -32.29 -12.76
C ARG A 145 4.59 -31.74 -11.41
N ASP A 146 3.32 -31.52 -11.18
CA ASP A 146 2.79 -31.17 -9.85
C ASP A 146 2.33 -32.46 -9.16
N VAL A 147 2.74 -32.61 -7.90
CA VAL A 147 2.42 -33.78 -7.07
C VAL A 147 1.82 -33.30 -5.75
N ALA A 148 0.60 -33.76 -5.47
CA ALA A 148 -0.06 -33.47 -4.21
C ALA A 148 0.63 -34.22 -3.06
N VAL A 149 1.04 -33.49 -2.02
CA VAL A 149 1.81 -34.05 -0.89
C VAL A 149 1.33 -33.49 0.45
N ARG A 150 1.72 -34.22 1.51
CA ARG A 150 1.68 -33.72 2.87
C ARG A 150 3.10 -33.68 3.40
N PHE A 151 3.56 -32.51 3.80
CA PHE A 151 4.81 -32.35 4.51
C PHE A 151 4.60 -32.66 5.99
N VAL A 152 5.54 -33.37 6.58
CA VAL A 152 5.49 -33.78 7.99
C VAL A 152 6.82 -33.49 8.65
N ASN A 153 6.79 -32.79 9.78
CA ASN A 153 7.93 -32.61 10.66
C ASN A 153 7.46 -32.77 12.12
N GLY A 154 7.67 -33.97 12.68
CA GLY A 154 7.16 -34.34 14.01
C GLY A 154 5.63 -34.24 14.09
N HIS A 155 5.12 -33.28 14.84
CA HIS A 155 3.69 -33.06 15.03
C HIS A 155 3.10 -32.06 14.01
N LEU A 156 3.96 -31.31 13.33
CA LEU A 156 3.54 -30.32 12.34
C LEU A 156 3.27 -31.00 11.00
N ARG A 157 2.14 -30.68 10.42
CA ARG A 157 1.71 -31.26 9.14
C ARG A 157 1.06 -30.20 8.28
N GLU A 158 1.47 -30.11 7.01
CA GLU A 158 0.89 -29.19 6.04
C GLU A 158 0.64 -29.87 4.70
N ARG A 159 -0.55 -29.64 4.12
CA ARG A 159 -0.88 -30.13 2.77
C ARG A 159 -0.50 -29.08 1.75
N SER A 160 0.23 -29.46 0.74
CA SER A 160 0.62 -28.62 -0.40
C SER A 160 0.89 -29.48 -1.62
N SER A 161 1.58 -28.93 -2.61
CA SER A 161 2.10 -29.67 -3.76
C SER A 161 3.59 -29.41 -3.93
N ILE A 162 4.29 -30.41 -4.47
CA ILE A 162 5.63 -30.22 -5.01
C ILE A 162 5.49 -29.94 -6.51
N ARG A 163 5.96 -28.78 -6.93
CA ARG A 163 6.04 -28.41 -8.34
C ARG A 163 7.39 -28.79 -8.90
N GLY A 164 7.39 -29.85 -9.72
CA GLY A 164 8.57 -30.27 -10.47
C GLY A 164 8.71 -29.47 -11.76
N SER A 165 9.80 -28.76 -11.93
CA SER A 165 10.14 -28.04 -13.15
C SER A 165 11.55 -28.40 -13.65
N THR A 166 11.90 -27.97 -14.85
CA THR A 166 13.27 -28.15 -15.38
C THR A 166 14.27 -27.28 -14.64
N ARG A 167 15.52 -27.70 -14.52
CA ARG A 167 16.58 -26.93 -13.83
C ARG A 167 16.78 -25.51 -14.37
N GLN A 168 16.55 -25.31 -15.64
CA GLN A 168 16.69 -24.04 -16.36
C GLN A 168 15.33 -23.62 -16.93
N ALA A 169 14.32 -23.56 -16.05
CA ALA A 169 13.00 -23.12 -16.46
C ALA A 169 13.03 -21.63 -16.81
N GLU A 170 12.68 -21.29 -18.06
CA GLU A 170 12.59 -19.91 -18.55
C GLU A 170 11.15 -19.42 -18.65
N LEU A 171 10.20 -20.31 -18.92
CA LEU A 171 8.79 -19.99 -19.03
C LEU A 171 8.08 -19.99 -17.66
N THR A 172 8.65 -20.71 -16.67
CA THR A 172 8.13 -20.78 -15.30
C THR A 172 9.27 -20.61 -14.31
N ARG A 173 9.42 -19.41 -13.77
CA ARG A 173 10.52 -19.05 -12.85
C ARG A 173 10.03 -18.99 -11.42
N ILE A 174 10.89 -19.36 -10.49
CA ILE A 174 10.71 -19.10 -9.06
C ILE A 174 11.26 -17.72 -8.78
N VAL A 175 10.44 -16.82 -8.25
CA VAL A 175 10.77 -15.41 -8.06
C VAL A 175 10.51 -15.00 -6.62
N ASP A 176 11.46 -14.29 -6.01
CA ASP A 176 11.30 -13.76 -4.68
C ASP A 176 10.46 -12.45 -4.68
N GLN A 177 10.16 -11.96 -3.48
CA GLN A 177 9.40 -10.71 -3.27
C GLN A 177 10.02 -9.46 -3.93
N ASN A 178 11.31 -9.50 -4.29
CA ASN A 178 12.06 -8.41 -4.91
C ASN A 178 12.28 -8.63 -6.41
N ASN A 179 11.57 -9.58 -7.02
CA ASN A 179 11.72 -9.99 -8.42
C ASN A 179 13.09 -10.61 -8.77
N HIS A 180 13.85 -11.08 -7.77
CA HIS A 180 15.03 -11.86 -8.06
C HIS A 180 14.62 -13.30 -8.40
N VAL A 181 15.13 -13.78 -9.53
CA VAL A 181 14.90 -15.15 -9.95
C VAL A 181 15.76 -16.08 -9.10
N ALA A 182 15.14 -16.99 -8.38
CA ALA A 182 15.83 -18.08 -7.70
C ALA A 182 16.32 -19.05 -8.77
N SER A 183 17.52 -18.80 -9.28
CA SER A 183 17.98 -19.31 -10.57
C SER A 183 18.52 -20.73 -10.57
N ARG A 184 18.55 -21.45 -9.44
CA ARG A 184 19.07 -22.81 -9.42
C ARG A 184 18.36 -23.71 -8.41
N MET A 185 17.66 -24.70 -8.92
CA MET A 185 17.41 -25.92 -8.17
C MET A 185 18.71 -26.75 -8.20
N ASP A 186 19.71 -26.33 -7.43
CA ASP A 186 20.96 -27.07 -7.33
C ASP A 186 20.77 -28.25 -6.40
N GLY A 187 20.85 -29.47 -6.95
CA GLY A 187 20.81 -30.69 -6.20
C GLY A 187 19.47 -31.44 -6.20
N ASP A 188 19.45 -32.57 -5.52
CA ASP A 188 18.32 -33.50 -5.43
C ASP A 188 17.43 -33.18 -4.19
N GLY A 189 17.29 -31.90 -3.81
CA GLY A 189 16.54 -31.46 -2.65
C GLY A 189 15.32 -30.60 -2.95
N LEU A 190 14.63 -30.24 -1.90
CA LEU A 190 13.44 -29.39 -1.92
C LEU A 190 13.83 -27.91 -1.79
N VAL A 191 13.17 -27.10 -2.58
CA VAL A 191 13.11 -25.65 -2.39
C VAL A 191 11.71 -25.32 -1.88
N MET A 192 11.59 -24.57 -0.78
CA MET A 192 10.30 -24.21 -0.19
C MET A 192 10.14 -22.71 -0.08
N THR A 193 8.90 -22.25 0.00
CA THR A 193 8.65 -20.88 0.49
C THR A 193 9.03 -20.77 1.96
N ASP A 194 9.62 -19.61 2.36
CA ASP A 194 10.00 -19.33 3.76
C ASP A 194 8.86 -19.66 4.71
N ARG A 195 7.65 -19.24 4.37
CA ARG A 195 6.45 -19.44 5.19
C ARG A 195 6.06 -20.93 5.37
N LEU A 196 6.26 -21.74 4.35
CA LEU A 196 6.02 -23.18 4.47
C LEU A 196 7.08 -23.83 5.38
N ALA A 197 8.33 -23.43 5.24
CA ALA A 197 9.41 -23.88 6.09
C ALA A 197 9.20 -23.45 7.56
N ASP A 198 8.85 -22.17 7.79
CA ASP A 198 8.54 -21.65 9.14
C ASP A 198 7.36 -22.38 9.79
N LYS A 199 6.29 -22.63 9.03
CA LYS A 199 5.10 -23.34 9.51
C LYS A 199 5.39 -24.78 9.91
N LEU A 200 6.36 -25.40 9.27
CA LEU A 200 6.83 -26.74 9.56
C LEU A 200 8.01 -26.75 10.55
N GLY A 201 8.52 -25.59 10.96
CA GLY A 201 9.69 -25.45 11.83
C GLY A 201 10.97 -26.00 11.22
N LEU A 202 11.13 -25.92 9.90
CA LEU A 202 12.25 -26.46 9.13
C LEU A 202 13.32 -25.39 8.87
N ARG A 203 14.56 -25.84 8.80
CA ARG A 203 15.73 -25.03 8.40
C ARG A 203 16.42 -25.65 7.20
N ILE A 204 17.16 -24.85 6.46
CA ILE A 204 17.98 -25.34 5.36
C ILE A 204 18.95 -26.39 5.88
N GLY A 205 18.94 -27.56 5.23
CA GLY A 205 19.71 -28.75 5.62
C GLY A 205 18.89 -29.82 6.35
N ASP A 206 17.69 -29.50 6.85
CA ASP A 206 16.85 -30.49 7.54
C ASP A 206 16.25 -31.49 6.54
N MET A 207 16.04 -32.71 7.00
CA MET A 207 15.36 -33.76 6.25
C MET A 207 13.86 -33.66 6.48
N VAL A 208 13.12 -33.55 5.41
CA VAL A 208 11.65 -33.38 5.40
C VAL A 208 11.01 -34.69 5.02
N GLN A 209 10.07 -35.17 5.83
CA GLN A 209 9.19 -36.27 5.45
C GLN A 209 8.07 -35.75 4.55
N VAL A 210 7.89 -36.39 3.42
CA VAL A 210 6.91 -36.05 2.39
C VAL A 210 6.02 -37.26 2.12
N ASP A 211 4.78 -37.19 2.56
CA ASP A 211 3.77 -38.20 2.24
C ASP A 211 3.09 -37.84 0.92
N VAL A 212 3.30 -38.63 -0.09
CA VAL A 212 2.69 -38.47 -1.40
C VAL A 212 1.21 -38.85 -1.32
N LEU A 213 0.31 -37.99 -1.79
CA LEU A 213 -1.14 -38.20 -1.69
C LEU A 213 -1.76 -38.78 -2.96
N GLU A 214 -0.97 -39.02 -3.98
CA GLU A 214 -1.40 -39.57 -5.28
C GLU A 214 -0.61 -40.85 -5.64
N GLY A 215 -1.07 -41.57 -6.65
CA GLY A 215 -0.39 -42.77 -7.13
C GLY A 215 -0.17 -43.82 -6.04
N GLN A 216 1.08 -44.23 -5.84
CA GLN A 216 1.44 -45.28 -4.87
C GLN A 216 1.50 -44.81 -3.42
N GLN A 217 1.16 -43.56 -3.11
CA GLN A 217 1.10 -43.00 -1.76
C GLN A 217 2.36 -43.26 -0.91
N ARG A 218 3.52 -43.01 -1.47
CA ARG A 218 4.81 -43.26 -0.82
C ARG A 218 5.17 -42.16 0.18
N THR A 219 5.93 -42.53 1.18
CA THR A 219 6.62 -41.59 2.07
C THR A 219 8.06 -41.43 1.60
N LEU A 220 8.44 -40.19 1.32
CA LEU A 220 9.79 -39.81 0.90
C LEU A 220 10.47 -39.03 2.01
N THR A 221 11.79 -39.06 2.06
CA THR A 221 12.58 -38.19 2.94
C THR A 221 13.56 -37.42 2.07
N VAL A 222 13.44 -36.10 2.07
CA VAL A 222 14.16 -35.22 1.14
C VAL A 222 14.76 -34.05 1.91
N PRO A 223 16.01 -33.62 1.64
CA PRO A 223 16.60 -32.46 2.28
C PRO A 223 15.99 -31.15 1.78
N LEU A 224 15.78 -30.20 2.71
CA LEU A 224 15.46 -28.81 2.36
C LEU A 224 16.75 -28.08 1.99
N THR A 225 16.93 -27.74 0.73
CA THR A 225 18.16 -27.14 0.21
C THR A 225 18.14 -25.62 0.17
N MET A 226 16.97 -25.03 -0.04
CA MET A 226 16.81 -23.58 -0.15
C MET A 226 15.42 -23.15 0.28
N THR A 227 15.32 -21.93 0.82
CA THR A 227 14.04 -21.25 1.01
C THR A 227 13.95 -20.02 0.14
N VAL A 228 12.73 -19.68 -0.33
CA VAL A 228 12.44 -18.51 -1.16
C VAL A 228 11.27 -17.75 -0.58
N ARG A 229 11.40 -16.44 -0.47
CA ARG A 229 10.32 -15.57 0.01
C ARG A 229 9.41 -15.15 -1.13
N GLU A 230 8.46 -15.99 -1.49
CA GLU A 230 7.45 -15.69 -2.49
C GLU A 230 6.28 -14.88 -1.90
N MET A 231 5.62 -14.11 -2.77
CA MET A 231 4.47 -13.30 -2.38
C MET A 231 3.19 -14.13 -2.27
N MET A 232 3.07 -15.26 -3.00
CA MET A 232 1.85 -16.05 -3.06
C MET A 232 2.13 -17.54 -2.85
N GLY A 233 1.28 -18.20 -2.04
CA GLY A 233 1.24 -19.63 -1.84
C GLY A 233 2.21 -20.15 -0.78
N LEU A 234 1.95 -21.40 -0.38
CA LEU A 234 2.83 -22.26 0.39
C LEU A 234 3.40 -23.31 -0.57
N ASN A 235 4.36 -22.89 -1.38
CA ASN A 235 4.86 -23.68 -2.51
C ASN A 235 6.11 -24.47 -2.12
N ALA A 236 6.27 -25.63 -2.77
CA ALA A 236 7.51 -26.40 -2.74
C ALA A 236 7.90 -26.77 -4.17
N TYR A 237 9.19 -26.75 -4.44
CA TYR A 237 9.74 -26.98 -5.77
C TYR A 237 10.84 -28.02 -5.73
N MET A 238 10.94 -28.77 -6.81
CA MET A 238 12.00 -29.75 -7.02
C MET A 238 12.30 -29.85 -8.52
N GLU A 239 13.49 -30.33 -8.86
CA GLU A 239 13.79 -30.68 -10.24
C GLU A 239 12.89 -31.85 -10.69
N ARG A 240 12.21 -31.72 -11.83
CA ARG A 240 11.16 -32.63 -12.30
C ARG A 240 11.66 -34.08 -12.45
N ARG A 241 12.86 -34.27 -13.00
CA ARG A 241 13.43 -35.62 -13.17
C ARG A 241 13.78 -36.26 -11.83
N THR A 242 14.25 -35.49 -10.88
CA THR A 242 14.52 -35.95 -9.51
C THR A 242 13.23 -36.35 -8.83
N LEU A 243 12.16 -35.52 -8.96
CA LEU A 243 10.83 -35.84 -8.43
C LEU A 243 10.30 -37.16 -9.01
N ASN A 244 10.32 -37.31 -10.33
CA ASN A 244 9.88 -38.55 -11.00
C ASN A 244 10.71 -39.78 -10.56
N ARG A 245 12.03 -39.61 -10.37
CA ARG A 245 12.91 -40.69 -9.87
C ARG A 245 12.54 -41.12 -8.44
N LEU A 246 12.27 -40.14 -7.56
CA LEU A 246 11.84 -40.41 -6.17
C LEU A 246 10.49 -41.13 -6.12
N LEU A 247 9.59 -40.77 -7.02
CA LEU A 247 8.28 -41.42 -7.20
C LEU A 247 8.39 -42.80 -7.87
N GLN A 248 9.56 -43.18 -8.41
CA GLN A 248 9.79 -44.35 -9.25
C GLN A 248 8.87 -44.36 -10.50
N GLU A 249 8.58 -43.18 -11.01
CA GLU A 249 7.87 -42.97 -12.27
C GLU A 249 8.86 -42.75 -13.41
N GLY A 250 8.42 -42.99 -14.64
CA GLY A 250 9.17 -42.59 -15.82
C GLY A 250 9.22 -41.05 -15.97
N ASP A 251 9.78 -40.58 -17.09
CA ASP A 251 9.81 -39.12 -17.38
C ASP A 251 8.40 -38.62 -17.69
N GLN A 252 7.65 -38.21 -16.67
CA GLN A 252 6.25 -37.81 -16.73
C GLN A 252 6.06 -36.34 -16.44
N SER A 253 4.98 -35.78 -16.97
CA SER A 253 4.57 -34.37 -16.80
C SER A 253 3.06 -34.28 -16.62
N THR A 254 2.58 -33.32 -15.83
CA THR A 254 1.14 -33.05 -15.64
C THR A 254 0.72 -31.71 -16.26
N TRP A 255 1.67 -30.86 -16.60
CA TRP A 255 1.38 -29.58 -17.25
C TRP A 255 2.50 -29.17 -18.21
N PHE A 256 2.12 -28.33 -19.17
CA PHE A 256 3.02 -27.75 -20.15
C PHE A 256 2.82 -26.25 -20.22
N ALA A 257 3.89 -25.50 -19.93
CA ALA A 257 3.94 -24.05 -20.13
C ALA A 257 4.36 -23.78 -21.58
N VAL A 258 3.59 -22.98 -22.27
CA VAL A 258 3.71 -22.76 -23.72
C VAL A 258 3.86 -21.27 -24.00
N SER A 259 4.84 -20.91 -24.81
CA SER A 259 4.93 -19.59 -25.42
C SER A 259 4.41 -19.65 -26.85
N VAL A 260 3.66 -18.65 -27.28
CA VAL A 260 3.02 -18.63 -28.59
C VAL A 260 3.36 -17.36 -29.39
N GLU A 261 3.29 -17.46 -30.70
CA GLU A 261 3.36 -16.29 -31.57
C GLU A 261 2.15 -15.35 -31.34
N ARG A 262 2.38 -14.05 -31.46
CA ARG A 262 1.34 -13.05 -31.28
C ARG A 262 0.17 -13.29 -32.23
N GLY A 263 -1.04 -13.39 -31.67
CA GLY A 263 -2.29 -13.56 -32.41
C GLY A 263 -2.69 -15.01 -32.67
N THR A 264 -1.87 -16.02 -32.34
CA THR A 264 -2.18 -17.44 -32.54
C THR A 264 -2.80 -18.12 -31.30
N GLU A 265 -2.86 -17.42 -30.17
CA GLU A 265 -3.39 -17.96 -28.91
C GLU A 265 -4.78 -18.57 -29.04
N ALA A 266 -5.70 -17.91 -29.76
CA ALA A 266 -7.06 -18.41 -29.98
C ALA A 266 -7.08 -19.72 -30.75
N ALA A 267 -6.23 -19.86 -31.79
CA ALA A 267 -6.09 -21.09 -32.56
C ALA A 267 -5.52 -22.24 -31.72
N LEU A 268 -4.53 -21.93 -30.84
CA LEU A 268 -3.98 -22.90 -29.89
C LEU A 268 -5.06 -23.38 -28.91
N LEU A 269 -5.83 -22.46 -28.32
CA LEU A 269 -6.89 -22.75 -27.36
C LEU A 269 -7.98 -23.67 -28.03
N GLU A 270 -8.33 -23.43 -29.29
CA GLU A 270 -9.29 -24.26 -30.01
C GLU A 270 -8.71 -25.64 -30.33
N ALA A 271 -7.47 -25.70 -30.82
CA ALA A 271 -6.80 -26.96 -31.11
C ALA A 271 -6.58 -27.79 -29.83
N SER A 272 -6.29 -27.18 -28.69
CA SER A 272 -6.08 -27.89 -27.44
C SER A 272 -7.35 -28.59 -26.90
N LYS A 273 -8.55 -28.07 -27.23
CA LYS A 273 -9.82 -28.70 -26.85
C LYS A 273 -10.04 -30.07 -27.54
N GLN A 274 -9.35 -30.31 -28.64
CA GLN A 274 -9.44 -31.56 -29.37
C GLN A 274 -8.50 -32.65 -28.82
N LEU A 275 -7.61 -32.28 -27.89
CA LEU A 275 -6.69 -33.23 -27.25
C LEU A 275 -7.40 -33.94 -26.09
N PRO A 276 -7.60 -35.29 -26.17
CA PRO A 276 -8.46 -36.05 -25.23
C PRO A 276 -7.89 -36.10 -23.80
N ARG A 277 -6.59 -35.81 -23.61
CA ARG A 277 -5.91 -35.87 -22.32
C ARG A 277 -5.79 -34.50 -21.63
N VAL A 278 -6.26 -33.43 -22.28
CA VAL A 278 -6.21 -32.06 -21.71
C VAL A 278 -7.42 -31.86 -20.81
N VAL A 279 -7.16 -31.55 -19.53
CA VAL A 279 -8.21 -31.22 -18.57
C VAL A 279 -8.54 -29.75 -18.55
N GLY A 280 -7.57 -28.90 -18.87
CA GLY A 280 -7.76 -27.45 -18.85
C GLY A 280 -6.63 -26.71 -19.53
N VAL A 281 -6.97 -25.54 -20.05
CA VAL A 281 -6.00 -24.62 -20.65
C VAL A 281 -6.20 -23.26 -20.04
N PHE A 282 -5.12 -22.71 -19.48
CA PHE A 282 -5.13 -21.42 -18.85
C PHE A 282 -4.36 -20.42 -19.71
N SER A 283 -5.06 -19.44 -20.22
CA SER A 283 -4.47 -18.30 -20.90
C SER A 283 -4.09 -17.22 -19.91
N LYS A 284 -2.83 -16.79 -19.94
CA LYS A 284 -2.33 -15.66 -19.15
C LYS A 284 -3.12 -14.38 -19.44
N ALA A 285 -3.38 -14.08 -20.70
CA ALA A 285 -4.15 -12.91 -21.10
C ALA A 285 -5.58 -12.91 -20.54
N SER A 286 -6.24 -14.08 -20.51
CA SER A 286 -7.58 -14.21 -19.94
C SER A 286 -7.59 -14.06 -18.44
N LEU A 287 -6.59 -14.61 -17.72
CA LEU A 287 -6.43 -14.43 -16.27
C LEU A 287 -6.20 -12.97 -15.91
N LEU A 288 -5.28 -12.29 -16.60
CA LEU A 288 -5.00 -10.87 -16.38
C LEU A 288 -6.25 -10.01 -16.64
N ARG A 289 -6.99 -10.29 -17.71
CA ARG A 289 -8.24 -9.58 -18.02
C ARG A 289 -9.27 -9.73 -16.91
N ASN A 290 -9.52 -10.95 -16.46
CA ASN A 290 -10.44 -11.22 -15.35
C ASN A 290 -10.02 -10.54 -14.06
N MET A 291 -8.71 -10.53 -13.74
CA MET A 291 -8.18 -9.81 -12.58
C MET A 291 -8.38 -8.29 -12.72
N GLN A 292 -8.13 -7.73 -13.90
CA GLN A 292 -8.33 -6.30 -14.16
C GLN A 292 -9.80 -5.90 -14.11
N GLU A 293 -10.71 -6.72 -14.61
CA GLU A 293 -12.15 -6.43 -14.63
C GLU A 293 -12.79 -6.53 -13.25
N THR A 294 -12.37 -7.49 -12.43
CA THR A 294 -13.01 -7.77 -11.14
C THR A 294 -12.27 -7.14 -9.97
N THR A 295 -11.00 -7.51 -9.78
CA THR A 295 -10.21 -7.11 -8.60
C THR A 295 -9.77 -5.65 -8.70
N ALA A 296 -9.20 -5.25 -9.84
CA ALA A 296 -8.71 -3.89 -10.01
C ALA A 296 -9.83 -2.87 -10.00
N ARG A 297 -11.05 -3.21 -10.49
CA ARG A 297 -12.22 -2.33 -10.41
C ARG A 297 -12.65 -2.10 -8.95
N ASN A 298 -12.73 -3.15 -8.14
CA ASN A 298 -13.11 -3.03 -6.74
C ASN A 298 -12.09 -2.23 -5.93
N ILE A 299 -10.80 -2.46 -6.17
CA ILE A 299 -9.71 -1.72 -5.52
C ILE A 299 -9.77 -0.24 -5.92
N ARG A 300 -10.00 0.06 -7.20
CA ARG A 300 -10.13 1.44 -7.68
C ARG A 300 -11.30 2.17 -7.04
N ILE A 301 -12.46 1.52 -6.90
CA ILE A 301 -13.61 2.09 -6.21
C ILE A 301 -13.26 2.39 -4.75
N MET A 302 -12.65 1.44 -4.04
CA MET A 302 -12.25 1.62 -2.65
C MET A 302 -11.22 2.75 -2.49
N SER A 303 -10.19 2.77 -3.32
CA SER A 303 -9.18 3.83 -3.35
C SER A 303 -9.79 5.21 -3.63
N THR A 304 -10.71 5.29 -4.60
CA THR A 304 -11.42 6.54 -4.92
C THR A 304 -12.24 7.04 -3.73
N VAL A 305 -12.97 6.16 -3.05
CA VAL A 305 -13.76 6.49 -1.86
C VAL A 305 -12.84 7.01 -0.75
N LEU A 306 -11.74 6.30 -0.44
CA LEU A 306 -10.79 6.74 0.58
C LEU A 306 -10.13 8.09 0.21
N THR A 307 -9.81 8.31 -1.05
CA THR A 307 -9.27 9.59 -1.53
C THR A 307 -10.28 10.73 -1.36
N ILE A 308 -11.56 10.49 -1.66
CA ILE A 308 -12.62 11.49 -1.44
C ILE A 308 -12.74 11.83 0.05
N PHE A 309 -12.76 10.83 0.93
CA PHE A 309 -12.79 11.07 2.38
C PHE A 309 -11.57 11.88 2.85
N ALA A 310 -10.37 11.54 2.38
CA ALA A 310 -9.16 12.25 2.72
C ALA A 310 -9.20 13.72 2.24
N ILE A 311 -9.71 13.97 1.04
CA ILE A 311 -9.91 15.33 0.51
C ILE A 311 -10.89 16.12 1.41
N VAL A 312 -12.00 15.52 1.79
CA VAL A 312 -12.99 16.14 2.68
C VAL A 312 -12.38 16.49 4.04
N ILE A 313 -11.60 15.57 4.62
CA ILE A 313 -10.87 15.81 5.87
C ILE A 313 -9.86 16.95 5.70
N ALA A 314 -9.05 16.93 4.64
CA ALA A 314 -8.07 17.96 4.36
C ALA A 314 -8.71 19.35 4.22
N VAL A 315 -9.78 19.46 3.43
CA VAL A 315 -10.56 20.71 3.26
C VAL A 315 -11.12 21.16 4.62
N GLY A 316 -11.73 20.24 5.38
CA GLY A 316 -12.30 20.54 6.70
C GLY A 316 -11.28 21.06 7.68
N VAL A 317 -10.13 20.42 7.79
CA VAL A 317 -9.04 20.80 8.70
C VAL A 317 -8.45 22.16 8.28
N VAL A 318 -8.09 22.33 7.01
CA VAL A 318 -7.49 23.57 6.50
C VAL A 318 -8.46 24.73 6.64
N TYR A 319 -9.73 24.53 6.25
CA TYR A 319 -10.76 25.57 6.36
C TYR A 319 -11.03 25.96 7.82
N ASN A 320 -11.20 24.98 8.72
CA ASN A 320 -11.43 25.25 10.14
C ASN A 320 -10.29 26.01 10.78
N ASN A 321 -9.04 25.61 10.49
CA ASN A 321 -7.85 26.32 10.98
C ASN A 321 -7.80 27.76 10.50
N ALA A 322 -8.08 27.98 9.23
CA ALA A 322 -8.12 29.35 8.66
C ALA A 322 -9.23 30.19 9.26
N ARG A 323 -10.43 29.62 9.48
CA ARG A 323 -11.55 30.29 10.13
C ARG A 323 -11.23 30.72 11.55
N ILE A 324 -10.63 29.83 12.34
CA ILE A 324 -10.23 30.12 13.72
C ILE A 324 -9.11 31.17 13.72
N ALA A 325 -8.09 31.04 12.85
CA ALA A 325 -7.01 32.01 12.75
C ALA A 325 -7.55 33.41 12.38
N LEU A 326 -8.51 33.49 11.49
CA LEU A 326 -9.17 34.74 11.10
C LEU A 326 -9.93 35.34 12.29
N ALA A 327 -10.77 34.56 12.97
CA ALA A 327 -11.56 35.03 14.12
C ALA A 327 -10.70 35.57 15.28
N GLU A 328 -9.62 34.89 15.59
CA GLU A 328 -8.70 35.31 16.69
C GLU A 328 -7.87 36.55 16.36
N ARG A 329 -7.63 36.80 15.08
CA ARG A 329 -6.73 37.90 14.62
C ARG A 329 -7.45 39.01 13.90
N THR A 330 -8.77 39.04 13.92
CA THR A 330 -9.55 40.07 13.21
C THR A 330 -9.10 41.45 13.59
N TRP A 331 -8.84 41.72 14.87
CA TRP A 331 -8.32 43.00 15.37
C TRP A 331 -6.88 43.30 14.89
N GLU A 332 -5.96 42.35 14.95
CA GLU A 332 -4.58 42.50 14.47
C GLU A 332 -4.55 42.79 12.96
N LEU A 333 -5.37 42.09 12.19
CA LEU A 333 -5.49 42.26 10.74
C LEU A 333 -6.14 43.61 10.40
N ALA A 334 -7.13 44.04 11.18
CA ALA A 334 -7.73 45.37 11.04
C ALA A 334 -6.75 46.48 11.35
N SER A 335 -5.93 46.34 12.42
CA SER A 335 -4.88 47.29 12.78
C SER A 335 -3.82 47.43 11.69
N LEU A 336 -3.38 46.33 11.08
CA LEU A 336 -2.45 46.34 9.93
C LEU A 336 -3.04 47.12 8.74
N ARG A 337 -4.33 46.99 8.52
CA ARG A 337 -5.03 47.75 7.46
C ARG A 337 -5.06 49.23 7.73
N VAL A 338 -5.27 49.65 8.99
CA VAL A 338 -5.22 51.08 9.40
C VAL A 338 -3.79 51.61 9.25
N LEU A 339 -2.77 50.82 9.48
CA LEU A 339 -1.35 51.16 9.25
C LEU A 339 -0.97 51.22 7.74
N GLY A 340 -1.92 51.02 6.82
CA GLY A 340 -1.72 51.17 5.39
C GLY A 340 -1.40 49.89 4.60
N PHE A 341 -1.41 48.72 5.24
CA PHE A 341 -1.24 47.46 4.49
C PHE A 341 -2.39 47.20 3.53
N THR A 342 -2.09 46.68 2.35
CA THR A 342 -3.07 46.30 1.33
C THR A 342 -3.85 45.05 1.72
N ARG A 343 -5.05 44.83 1.11
CA ARG A 343 -5.82 43.58 1.34
C ARG A 343 -5.01 42.33 0.96
N ALA A 344 -4.19 42.42 -0.08
CA ALA A 344 -3.36 41.33 -0.56
C ALA A 344 -2.24 40.98 0.46
N GLU A 345 -1.62 41.96 1.08
CA GLU A 345 -0.57 41.72 2.10
C GLU A 345 -1.15 41.07 3.35
N VAL A 346 -2.31 41.56 3.81
CA VAL A 346 -2.99 41.01 5.00
C VAL A 346 -3.47 39.58 4.74
N SER A 347 -4.09 39.30 3.57
CA SER A 347 -4.48 37.96 3.19
C SER A 347 -3.27 37.04 2.96
N GLY A 348 -2.19 37.58 2.38
CA GLY A 348 -0.93 36.87 2.14
C GLY A 348 -0.27 36.37 3.43
N LEU A 349 -0.42 37.09 4.53
CA LEU A 349 0.09 36.65 5.84
C LEU A 349 -0.62 35.37 6.33
N LEU A 350 -1.95 35.35 6.26
CA LEU A 350 -2.76 34.21 6.69
C LEU A 350 -2.62 33.02 5.74
N LEU A 351 -2.66 33.27 4.45
CA LEU A 351 -2.49 32.23 3.40
C LEU A 351 -1.08 31.67 3.42
N GLY A 352 -0.06 32.48 3.72
CA GLY A 352 1.32 32.05 3.88
C GLY A 352 1.51 31.08 5.06
N GLU A 353 0.84 31.34 6.19
CA GLU A 353 0.82 30.41 7.33
C GLU A 353 0.22 29.05 6.94
N MET A 354 -0.90 29.07 6.20
CA MET A 354 -1.51 27.83 5.68
C MET A 354 -0.58 27.10 4.69
N ALA A 355 0.05 27.84 3.78
CA ALA A 355 0.96 27.26 2.79
C ALA A 355 2.18 26.59 3.42
N ILE A 356 2.79 27.23 4.42
CA ILE A 356 3.90 26.65 5.18
C ILE A 356 3.43 25.42 5.97
N GLY A 357 2.25 25.49 6.59
CA GLY A 357 1.66 24.35 7.29
C GLY A 357 1.46 23.15 6.39
N ILE A 358 0.93 23.35 5.18
CA ILE A 358 0.75 22.30 4.16
C ILE A 358 2.13 21.78 3.68
N ALA A 359 3.09 22.67 3.42
CA ALA A 359 4.42 22.29 2.98
C ALA A 359 5.16 21.40 3.99
N ILE A 360 4.94 21.62 5.29
CA ILE A 360 5.46 20.74 6.35
C ILE A 360 4.62 19.47 6.49
N ALA A 361 3.30 19.58 6.35
CA ALA A 361 2.40 18.45 6.49
C ALA A 361 2.58 17.38 5.39
N LEU A 362 2.97 17.77 4.17
CA LEU A 362 3.19 16.85 3.06
C LEU A 362 4.26 15.79 3.38
N PRO A 363 5.53 16.13 3.68
CA PRO A 363 6.54 15.11 3.98
C PRO A 363 6.23 14.33 5.26
N VAL A 364 5.67 14.98 6.27
CA VAL A 364 5.24 14.30 7.50
C VAL A 364 4.13 13.30 7.22
N GLY A 365 3.15 13.68 6.41
CA GLY A 365 2.04 12.82 6.02
C GLY A 365 2.48 11.65 5.14
N MET A 366 3.45 11.85 4.24
CA MET A 366 4.06 10.78 3.45
C MET A 366 4.79 9.78 4.34
N ALA A 367 5.55 10.24 5.32
CA ALA A 367 6.25 9.40 6.28
C ALA A 367 5.25 8.62 7.18
N LEU A 368 4.21 9.29 7.67
CA LEU A 368 3.13 8.64 8.43
C LEU A 368 2.39 7.61 7.57
N GLY A 369 2.10 7.93 6.30
CA GLY A 369 1.48 7.01 5.35
C GLY A 369 2.32 5.76 5.14
N TYR A 370 3.62 5.90 4.95
CA TYR A 370 4.55 4.77 4.85
C TYR A 370 4.53 3.90 6.11
N GLY A 371 4.57 4.52 7.30
CA GLY A 371 4.49 3.80 8.57
C GLY A 371 3.18 3.03 8.75
N LEU A 372 2.04 3.63 8.37
CA LEU A 372 0.74 2.98 8.40
C LEU A 372 0.67 1.80 7.41
N VAL A 373 1.19 1.99 6.21
CA VAL A 373 1.26 0.93 5.20
C VAL A 373 2.08 -0.26 5.71
N HIS A 374 3.22 0.00 6.35
CA HIS A 374 4.05 -1.06 6.92
C HIS A 374 3.31 -1.87 7.99
N GLN A 375 2.58 -1.20 8.89
CA GLN A 375 1.76 -1.87 9.89
C GLN A 375 0.60 -2.66 9.28
N VAL A 376 -0.12 -2.07 8.33
CA VAL A 376 -1.27 -2.72 7.69
C VAL A 376 -0.83 -3.89 6.83
N SER A 377 0.28 -3.80 6.10
CA SER A 377 0.86 -4.91 5.35
C SER A 377 1.11 -6.13 6.26
N GLY A 378 1.68 -5.92 7.45
CA GLY A 378 1.90 -6.99 8.43
C GLY A 378 0.60 -7.63 8.96
N LEU A 379 -0.45 -6.83 9.14
CA LEU A 379 -1.75 -7.31 9.64
C LEU A 379 -2.59 -8.04 8.57
N VAL A 380 -2.46 -7.64 7.31
CA VAL A 380 -3.22 -8.21 6.19
C VAL A 380 -2.52 -9.42 5.58
N SER A 381 -1.20 -9.50 5.72
CA SER A 381 -0.44 -10.66 5.25
C SER A 381 -0.90 -11.92 5.99
N THR A 382 -1.20 -12.96 5.20
CA THR A 382 -1.61 -14.28 5.69
C THR A 382 -0.54 -15.32 5.38
N ASP A 383 -0.70 -16.53 5.87
CA ASP A 383 0.21 -17.64 5.53
C ASP A 383 0.31 -17.88 4.01
N GLN A 384 -0.76 -17.60 3.27
CA GLN A 384 -0.83 -17.84 1.83
C GLN A 384 -0.53 -16.61 0.97
N PHE A 385 -0.52 -15.41 1.55
CA PHE A 385 -0.39 -14.17 0.79
C PHE A 385 0.45 -13.15 1.56
N LEU A 386 1.56 -12.72 0.96
CA LEU A 386 2.38 -11.63 1.45
C LEU A 386 2.08 -10.37 0.64
N LEU A 387 1.60 -9.34 1.32
CA LEU A 387 1.39 -8.04 0.67
C LEU A 387 2.70 -7.23 0.76
N PRO A 388 3.42 -7.03 -0.34
CA PRO A 388 4.68 -6.30 -0.31
C PRO A 388 4.45 -4.81 0.00
N VAL A 389 5.35 -4.20 0.76
CA VAL A 389 5.31 -2.76 1.05
C VAL A 389 5.91 -2.01 -0.15
N VAL A 390 5.14 -1.91 -1.21
CA VAL A 390 5.49 -1.17 -2.42
C VAL A 390 4.53 -0.01 -2.57
N ILE A 391 5.05 1.21 -2.63
CA ILE A 391 4.29 2.43 -2.86
C ILE A 391 4.92 3.12 -4.06
N GLU A 392 4.18 3.31 -5.12
CA GLU A 392 4.67 3.98 -6.31
C GLU A 392 4.90 5.48 -6.06
N PRO A 393 5.89 6.10 -6.71
CA PRO A 393 6.09 7.55 -6.67
C PRO A 393 4.84 8.33 -7.12
N SER A 394 4.06 7.76 -8.03
CA SER A 394 2.79 8.28 -8.50
C SER A 394 1.78 8.47 -7.36
N THR A 395 1.72 7.53 -6.41
CA THR A 395 0.83 7.59 -5.24
C THR A 395 1.19 8.75 -4.31
N TYR A 396 2.48 8.99 -4.07
CA TYR A 396 2.91 10.17 -3.31
C TYR A 396 2.60 11.48 -4.04
N ALA A 397 2.80 11.51 -5.36
CA ALA A 397 2.48 12.68 -6.16
C ALA A 397 0.96 12.98 -6.13
N TRP A 398 0.11 11.97 -6.30
CA TRP A 398 -1.34 12.11 -6.19
C TRP A 398 -1.80 12.58 -4.82
N ALA A 399 -1.24 12.02 -3.75
CA ALA A 399 -1.53 12.45 -2.38
C ALA A 399 -1.17 13.93 -2.18
N GLY A 400 -0.01 14.35 -2.66
CA GLY A 400 0.43 15.73 -2.64
C GLY A 400 -0.51 16.66 -3.41
N ILE A 401 -0.85 16.31 -4.66
CA ILE A 401 -1.76 17.10 -5.51
C ILE A 401 -3.14 17.23 -4.86
N ALA A 402 -3.71 16.13 -4.35
CA ALA A 402 -5.02 16.13 -3.72
C ALA A 402 -5.08 17.11 -2.53
N VAL A 403 -4.05 17.09 -1.67
CA VAL A 403 -3.98 17.98 -0.51
C VAL A 403 -3.67 19.44 -0.91
N LEU A 404 -2.81 19.67 -1.90
CA LEU A 404 -2.54 21.01 -2.44
C LEU A 404 -3.79 21.63 -3.05
N VAL A 405 -4.55 20.88 -3.84
CA VAL A 405 -5.82 21.35 -4.43
C VAL A 405 -6.84 21.67 -3.33
N SER A 406 -6.93 20.80 -2.31
CA SER A 406 -7.80 21.02 -1.14
C SER A 406 -7.40 22.29 -0.37
N GLY A 407 -6.10 22.49 -0.17
CA GLY A 407 -5.53 23.67 0.46
C GLY A 407 -5.82 24.94 -0.33
N LEU A 408 -5.65 24.90 -1.66
CA LEU A 408 -5.94 26.02 -2.55
C LEU A 408 -7.43 26.37 -2.55
N ALA A 409 -8.31 25.38 -2.63
CA ALA A 409 -9.75 25.59 -2.55
C ALA A 409 -10.14 26.26 -1.22
N SER A 410 -9.62 25.78 -0.10
CA SER A 410 -9.83 26.36 1.21
C SER A 410 -9.28 27.80 1.31
N ALA A 411 -8.10 28.04 0.75
CA ALA A 411 -7.48 29.36 0.69
C ALA A 411 -8.32 30.36 -0.11
N LEU A 412 -8.90 29.95 -1.22
CA LEU A 412 -9.80 30.80 -2.04
C LEU A 412 -11.07 31.18 -1.26
N VAL A 413 -11.67 30.23 -0.55
CA VAL A 413 -12.86 30.50 0.29
C VAL A 413 -12.54 31.49 1.41
N VAL A 414 -11.40 31.28 2.08
CA VAL A 414 -10.93 32.15 3.18
C VAL A 414 -10.62 33.56 2.66
N ARG A 415 -9.92 33.67 1.52
CA ARG A 415 -9.62 34.97 0.89
C ARG A 415 -10.91 35.75 0.60
N ARG A 416 -11.94 35.13 0.03
CA ARG A 416 -13.24 35.77 -0.22
C ARG A 416 -13.92 36.25 1.05
N ARG A 417 -13.71 35.57 2.18
CA ARG A 417 -14.23 36.01 3.49
C ARG A 417 -13.45 37.19 4.05
N ILE A 418 -12.12 37.20 3.92
CA ILE A 418 -11.27 38.34 4.34
C ILE A 418 -11.64 39.59 3.57
N ASP A 419 -11.88 39.48 2.25
CA ASP A 419 -12.26 40.62 1.41
C ASP A 419 -13.63 41.23 1.80
N LYS A 420 -14.52 40.47 2.43
CA LYS A 420 -15.85 40.88 2.93
C LYS A 420 -15.86 41.37 4.36
N LEU A 421 -14.73 41.38 5.08
CA LEU A 421 -14.66 41.83 6.47
C LEU A 421 -14.87 43.33 6.57
N ASP A 422 -15.90 43.71 7.35
CA ASP A 422 -16.16 45.13 7.70
C ASP A 422 -15.19 45.54 8.82
N MET A 423 -14.23 46.40 8.45
CA MET A 423 -13.17 46.85 9.35
C MET A 423 -13.68 47.82 10.43
N VAL A 424 -14.73 48.56 10.13
CA VAL A 424 -15.28 49.52 11.08
C VAL A 424 -15.99 48.79 12.22
N ALA A 425 -16.70 47.74 11.92
CA ALA A 425 -17.31 46.86 12.92
C ALA A 425 -16.26 46.14 13.79
N ALA A 426 -15.15 45.68 13.17
CA ALA A 426 -14.09 44.94 13.87
C ALA A 426 -13.30 45.81 14.88
N LEU A 427 -13.21 47.15 14.67
CA LEU A 427 -12.55 48.09 15.57
C LEU A 427 -13.48 48.58 16.69
N LYS A 428 -14.81 48.62 16.45
CA LYS A 428 -15.79 49.07 17.46
C LYS A 428 -16.15 48.03 18.52
N THR A 429 -15.86 46.76 18.32
CA THR A 429 -16.22 45.68 19.27
C THR A 429 -15.33 45.61 20.53
N ARG A 430 -14.47 46.56 20.78
CA ARG A 430 -13.61 46.60 21.97
C ARG A 430 -13.73 47.89 22.82
N GLU A 431 -14.71 48.76 22.52
CA GLU A 431 -15.21 49.73 23.46
C GLU A 431 -16.44 49.13 24.16
#